data_1942dd3f517bb9176f61dbeca5d77684
#
_entry.id   1942dd3f517bb9176f61dbeca5d77684
#
_cell.length_a   1.000
_cell.length_b   1.000
_cell.length_c   1.000
_cell.angle_alpha   90.00
_cell.angle_beta   90.00
_cell.angle_gamma   90.00
#
_symmetry.space_group_name_H-M   'P 1'
#
loop_
_entity.id
_entity.type
_entity.pdbx_description
1 polymer ?
#
loop_
_entity_poly.entity_id
_entity_poly.type
_entity_poly.pdbx_seq_one_letter_code
_entity_poly.pdbx_strand_id
1 'polypeptide(L)'
;MRRPGALGTLGILAALLAGCVSPAWDDHDYSLKAAATAEAAASSLEIVRLAVANEARLTTPYLKTVLTEAAEETGGLGTQFGGVQPPTEAADRVQAEVLDLTGRAEEQVSDLLVQVRRDGVEDPARAVRELEKLAAELRRFGEAHR
;
A
#
# COMPACT_ATOMS: atom_id res chain seq x y z
N MET A 1 -45.84 -31.16 6.34
CA MET A 1 -44.96 -30.59 5.28
C MET A 1 -43.81 -29.85 5.94
N ARG A 2 -42.63 -30.46 6.00
CA ARG A 2 -41.40 -29.86 6.54
C ARG A 2 -40.69 -29.12 5.42
N ARG A 3 -40.39 -27.83 5.63
CA ARG A 3 -39.59 -27.01 4.68
C ARG A 3 -38.09 -27.19 5.02
N PRO A 4 -37.31 -27.91 4.23
CA PRO A 4 -35.87 -27.88 4.30
C PRO A 4 -35.36 -26.83 3.27
N GLY A 5 -34.70 -25.80 3.71
CA GLY A 5 -34.14 -24.86 2.70
C GLY A 5 -33.37 -23.64 3.21
N ALA A 6 -33.46 -23.30 4.50
CA ALA A 6 -32.83 -22.03 4.95
C ALA A 6 -31.43 -22.17 5.55
N LEU A 7 -30.98 -23.36 5.90
CA LEU A 7 -29.67 -23.59 6.53
C LEU A 7 -28.52 -23.81 5.54
N GLY A 8 -28.84 -24.20 4.30
CA GLY A 8 -27.82 -24.46 3.27
C GLY A 8 -27.23 -23.20 2.62
N THR A 9 -28.03 -22.14 2.51
CA THR A 9 -27.63 -20.88 1.83
C THR A 9 -26.68 -20.02 2.67
N LEU A 10 -26.79 -20.09 4.00
CA LEU A 10 -25.92 -19.31 4.90
C LEU A 10 -24.49 -19.85 4.94
N GLY A 11 -24.31 -21.17 4.78
CA GLY A 11 -22.98 -21.80 4.77
C GLY A 11 -22.16 -21.49 3.53
N ILE A 12 -22.80 -21.32 2.38
CA ILE A 12 -22.11 -21.00 1.11
C ILE A 12 -21.65 -19.54 1.07
N LEU A 13 -22.42 -18.62 1.65
CA LEU A 13 -22.08 -17.20 1.71
C LEU A 13 -20.88 -16.94 2.64
N ALA A 14 -20.77 -17.69 3.75
CA ALA A 14 -19.64 -17.59 4.68
C ALA A 14 -18.32 -18.11 4.07
N ALA A 15 -18.37 -19.11 3.18
CA ALA A 15 -17.19 -19.65 2.51
C ALA A 15 -16.61 -18.70 1.43
N LEU A 16 -17.43 -17.81 0.88
CA LEU A 16 -17.00 -16.85 -0.15
C LEU A 16 -16.25 -15.63 0.43
N LEU A 17 -16.39 -15.37 1.74
CA LEU A 17 -15.71 -14.26 2.43
C LEU A 17 -14.33 -14.64 2.98
N ALA A 18 -13.96 -15.91 2.99
CA ALA A 18 -12.68 -16.38 3.52
C ALA A 18 -11.52 -16.37 2.49
N GLY A 19 -11.73 -15.83 1.30
CA GLY A 19 -10.81 -16.04 0.20
C GLY A 19 -10.17 -14.82 -0.39
N CYS A 20 -9.23 -14.14 0.29
CA CYS A 20 -8.38 -13.18 -0.42
C CYS A 20 -6.97 -13.01 0.13
N VAL A 21 -6.52 -13.80 1.08
CA VAL A 21 -5.09 -13.85 1.41
C VAL A 21 -4.58 -15.22 1.01
N SER A 22 -3.96 -15.29 -0.18
CA SER A 22 -3.26 -16.51 -0.60
C SER A 22 -2.02 -16.67 0.29
N PRO A 23 -1.89 -17.75 1.08
CA PRO A 23 -0.69 -17.98 1.87
C PRO A 23 0.53 -18.06 0.96
N ALA A 24 1.69 -17.65 1.45
CA ALA A 24 2.96 -17.89 0.76
C ALA A 24 3.35 -19.37 0.96
N TRP A 25 3.72 -20.04 -0.10
CA TRP A 25 4.06 -21.46 -0.07
C TRP A 25 5.49 -21.71 0.41
N ASP A 26 6.40 -20.77 0.11
CA ASP A 26 7.81 -20.80 0.47
C ASP A 26 8.41 -19.38 0.52
N ASP A 27 9.70 -19.29 0.84
CA ASP A 27 10.42 -18.00 0.92
C ASP A 27 10.47 -17.27 -0.41
N HIS A 28 10.51 -17.97 -1.53
CA HIS A 28 10.54 -17.35 -2.85
C HIS A 28 9.19 -16.72 -3.18
N ASP A 29 8.08 -17.45 -3.01
CA ASP A 29 6.72 -16.89 -3.20
C ASP A 29 6.45 -15.72 -2.26
N TYR A 30 6.95 -15.81 -1.00
CA TYR A 30 6.86 -14.71 -0.04
C TYR A 30 7.62 -13.47 -0.51
N SER A 31 8.87 -13.64 -0.98
CA SER A 31 9.69 -12.55 -1.52
C SER A 31 9.05 -11.89 -2.74
N LEU A 32 8.48 -12.68 -3.66
CA LEU A 32 7.75 -12.13 -4.81
C LEU A 32 6.55 -11.29 -4.41
N LYS A 33 5.80 -11.70 -3.39
CA LYS A 33 4.69 -10.91 -2.85
C LYS A 33 5.15 -9.62 -2.18
N ALA A 34 6.25 -9.68 -1.43
CA ALA A 34 6.87 -8.50 -0.84
C ALA A 34 7.35 -7.52 -1.92
N ALA A 35 8.00 -8.02 -2.96
CA ALA A 35 8.43 -7.22 -4.11
C ALA A 35 7.26 -6.53 -4.81
N ALA A 36 6.18 -7.27 -5.07
CA ALA A 36 4.98 -6.71 -5.70
C ALA A 36 4.32 -5.62 -4.83
N THR A 37 4.30 -5.80 -3.50
CA THR A 37 3.80 -4.82 -2.54
C THR A 37 4.64 -3.53 -2.58
N ALA A 38 5.97 -3.65 -2.58
CA ALA A 38 6.86 -2.51 -2.67
C ALA A 38 6.72 -1.76 -4.00
N GLU A 39 6.57 -2.47 -5.12
CA GLU A 39 6.35 -1.86 -6.43
C GLU A 39 5.02 -1.10 -6.53
N ALA A 40 3.96 -1.65 -5.96
CA ALA A 40 2.67 -0.98 -5.89
C ALA A 40 2.78 0.32 -5.06
N ALA A 41 3.42 0.28 -3.89
CA ALA A 41 3.66 1.46 -3.07
C ALA A 41 4.53 2.51 -3.79
N ALA A 42 5.59 2.08 -4.51
CA ALA A 42 6.41 2.98 -5.31
C ALA A 42 5.61 3.67 -6.42
N SER A 43 4.69 2.96 -7.05
CA SER A 43 3.80 3.50 -8.09
C SER A 43 2.84 4.54 -7.51
N SER A 44 2.28 4.29 -6.35
CA SER A 44 1.41 5.23 -5.64
C SER A 44 2.16 6.51 -5.26
N LEU A 45 3.40 6.39 -4.73
CA LEU A 45 4.26 7.56 -4.45
C LEU A 45 4.61 8.36 -5.71
N GLU A 46 4.77 7.71 -6.86
CA GLU A 46 5.04 8.41 -8.12
C GLU A 46 3.84 9.25 -8.58
N ILE A 47 2.62 8.76 -8.40
CA ILE A 47 1.40 9.53 -8.66
C ILE A 47 1.35 10.76 -7.76
N VAL A 48 1.63 10.61 -6.46
CA VAL A 48 1.69 11.71 -5.50
C VAL A 48 2.77 12.72 -5.89
N ARG A 49 3.97 12.25 -6.23
CA ARG A 49 5.09 13.09 -6.68
C ARG A 49 4.71 13.96 -7.88
N LEU A 50 4.06 13.36 -8.88
CA LEU A 50 3.59 14.08 -10.06
C LEU A 50 2.51 15.12 -9.71
N ALA A 51 1.59 14.78 -8.81
CA ALA A 51 0.56 15.69 -8.36
C ALA A 51 1.16 16.89 -7.59
N VAL A 52 2.09 16.63 -6.65
CA VAL A 52 2.79 17.70 -5.92
C VAL A 52 3.65 18.56 -6.83
N ALA A 53 4.38 17.97 -7.78
CA ALA A 53 5.18 18.71 -8.77
C ALA A 53 4.33 19.66 -9.66
N ASN A 54 3.05 19.38 -9.79
CA ASN A 54 2.11 20.16 -10.60
C ASN A 54 1.03 20.88 -9.77
N GLU A 55 1.20 20.99 -8.44
CA GLU A 55 0.16 21.49 -7.55
C GLU A 55 -0.42 22.85 -7.97
N ALA A 56 0.42 23.77 -8.48
CA ALA A 56 -0.02 25.09 -8.97
C ALA A 56 -1.01 25.04 -10.15
N ARG A 57 -1.11 23.88 -10.82
CA ARG A 57 -2.01 23.63 -11.95
C ARG A 57 -3.23 22.81 -11.57
N LEU A 58 -3.23 22.24 -10.39
CA LEU A 58 -4.29 21.38 -9.88
C LEU A 58 -5.22 22.16 -8.96
N THR A 59 -6.48 21.75 -8.93
CA THR A 59 -7.39 22.28 -7.92
C THR A 59 -7.14 21.61 -6.56
N THR A 60 -7.29 22.36 -5.48
CA THR A 60 -7.14 21.81 -4.13
C THR A 60 -8.00 20.56 -3.86
N PRO A 61 -9.29 20.52 -4.28
CA PRO A 61 -10.09 19.29 -4.13
C PRO A 61 -9.48 18.08 -4.84
N TYR A 62 -8.97 18.25 -6.07
CA TYR A 62 -8.34 17.17 -6.81
C TYR A 62 -7.06 16.66 -6.11
N LEU A 63 -6.20 17.59 -5.68
CA LEU A 63 -4.99 17.23 -4.94
C LEU A 63 -5.31 16.47 -3.64
N LYS A 64 -6.34 16.91 -2.90
CA LYS A 64 -6.83 16.19 -1.71
C LYS A 64 -7.29 14.77 -2.03
N THR A 65 -8.02 14.58 -3.12
CA THR A 65 -8.48 13.25 -3.56
C THR A 65 -7.29 12.35 -3.86
N VAL A 66 -6.34 12.80 -4.68
CA VAL A 66 -5.14 12.01 -5.02
C VAL A 66 -4.35 11.60 -3.77
N LEU A 67 -4.13 12.53 -2.84
CA LEU A 67 -3.41 12.23 -1.60
C LEU A 67 -4.19 11.29 -0.67
N THR A 68 -5.52 11.41 -0.61
CA THR A 68 -6.35 10.53 0.20
C THR A 68 -6.31 9.10 -0.35
N GLU A 69 -6.50 8.93 -1.66
CA GLU A 69 -6.44 7.62 -2.31
C GLU A 69 -5.06 6.97 -2.16
N ALA A 70 -3.98 7.74 -2.31
CA ALA A 70 -2.62 7.23 -2.15
C ALA A 70 -2.30 6.83 -0.68
N ALA A 71 -2.80 7.57 0.32
CA ALA A 71 -2.64 7.21 1.73
C ALA A 71 -3.40 5.92 2.06
N GLU A 72 -4.64 5.79 1.58
CA GLU A 72 -5.45 4.58 1.76
C GLU A 72 -4.82 3.37 1.07
N GLU A 73 -4.29 3.55 -0.14
CA GLU A 73 -3.62 2.50 -0.90
C GLU A 73 -2.32 2.03 -0.20
N THR A 74 -1.43 2.94 0.17
CA THR A 74 -0.16 2.59 0.82
C THR A 74 -0.37 1.94 2.19
N GLY A 75 -1.32 2.44 3.00
CA GLY A 75 -1.72 1.82 4.28
C GLY A 75 -2.39 0.45 4.08
N GLY A 76 -3.22 0.33 3.05
CA GLY A 76 -3.86 -0.94 2.66
C GLY A 76 -2.84 -2.01 2.24
N LEU A 77 -1.83 -1.63 1.44
CA LEU A 77 -0.75 -2.53 1.02
C LEU A 77 0.03 -3.07 2.23
N GLY A 78 0.43 -2.21 3.17
CA GLY A 78 1.11 -2.61 4.40
C GLY A 78 0.26 -3.54 5.25
N THR A 79 -1.01 -3.21 5.45
CA THR A 79 -1.96 -4.03 6.22
C THR A 79 -2.19 -5.39 5.58
N GLN A 80 -2.41 -5.44 4.27
CA GLN A 80 -2.65 -6.69 3.53
C GLN A 80 -1.41 -7.59 3.58
N PHE A 81 -0.22 -7.04 3.32
CA PHE A 81 1.01 -7.83 3.35
C PHE A 81 1.35 -8.28 4.78
N GLY A 82 1.13 -7.43 5.80
CA GLY A 82 1.31 -7.77 7.21
C GLY A 82 0.46 -8.95 7.68
N GLY A 83 -0.66 -9.22 7.01
CA GLY A 83 -1.51 -10.39 7.26
C GLY A 83 -0.97 -11.70 6.65
N VAL A 84 0.05 -11.65 5.78
CA VAL A 84 0.66 -12.85 5.18
C VAL A 84 1.68 -13.42 6.15
N GLN A 85 1.46 -14.65 6.62
CA GLN A 85 2.37 -15.31 7.56
C GLN A 85 3.71 -15.64 6.88
N PRO A 86 4.84 -15.17 7.42
CA PRO A 86 6.17 -15.57 6.93
C PRO A 86 6.42 -17.06 7.13
N PRO A 87 6.93 -17.78 6.13
CA PRO A 87 7.22 -19.19 6.26
C PRO A 87 8.48 -19.50 7.07
N THR A 88 9.44 -18.58 7.13
CA THR A 88 10.73 -18.76 7.82
C THR A 88 11.18 -17.47 8.51
N GLU A 89 12.20 -17.58 9.38
CA GLU A 89 12.87 -16.43 10.00
C GLU A 89 13.53 -15.49 8.97
N ALA A 90 13.94 -16.01 7.82
CA ALA A 90 14.44 -15.17 6.73
C ALA A 90 13.33 -14.32 6.14
N ALA A 91 12.15 -14.89 5.95
CA ALA A 91 10.96 -14.19 5.48
C ALA A 91 10.44 -13.15 6.49
N ASP A 92 10.63 -13.36 7.81
CA ASP A 92 10.32 -12.35 8.84
C ASP A 92 11.10 -11.04 8.61
N ARG A 93 12.37 -11.14 8.21
CA ARG A 93 13.19 -9.95 7.91
C ARG A 93 12.69 -9.22 6.66
N VAL A 94 12.30 -9.96 5.63
CA VAL A 94 11.69 -9.40 4.41
C VAL A 94 10.38 -8.69 4.76
N GLN A 95 9.56 -9.29 5.64
CA GLN A 95 8.33 -8.66 6.13
C GLN A 95 8.62 -7.33 6.84
N ALA A 96 9.55 -7.35 7.79
CA ALA A 96 9.87 -6.16 8.57
C ALA A 96 10.33 -4.99 7.66
N GLU A 97 11.15 -5.29 6.65
CA GLU A 97 11.67 -4.27 5.73
C GLU A 97 10.56 -3.69 4.83
N VAL A 98 9.71 -4.51 4.22
CA VAL A 98 8.64 -4.00 3.36
C VAL A 98 7.57 -3.26 4.15
N LEU A 99 7.28 -3.68 5.39
CA LEU A 99 6.33 -2.98 6.26
C LEU A 99 6.89 -1.63 6.73
N ASP A 100 8.19 -1.51 7.01
CA ASP A 100 8.84 -0.22 7.29
C ASP A 100 8.71 0.73 6.09
N LEU A 101 9.05 0.23 4.88
CA LEU A 101 8.99 1.04 3.67
C LEU A 101 7.56 1.51 3.33
N THR A 102 6.57 0.62 3.42
CA THR A 102 5.16 0.98 3.16
C THR A 102 4.59 1.91 4.23
N GLY A 103 4.96 1.71 5.50
CA GLY A 103 4.57 2.59 6.60
C GLY A 103 5.14 4.01 6.42
N ARG A 104 6.40 4.14 6.02
CA ARG A 104 7.01 5.44 5.69
C ARG A 104 6.33 6.10 4.49
N ALA A 105 5.90 5.32 3.51
CA ALA A 105 5.16 5.85 2.37
C ALA A 105 3.79 6.41 2.79
N GLU A 106 3.04 5.68 3.59
CA GLU A 106 1.76 6.12 4.15
C GLU A 106 1.92 7.39 5.00
N GLU A 107 2.90 7.42 5.90
CA GLU A 107 3.18 8.58 6.76
C GLU A 107 3.50 9.82 5.92
N GLN A 108 4.39 9.71 4.93
CA GLN A 108 4.77 10.83 4.08
C GLN A 108 3.60 11.38 3.26
N VAL A 109 2.75 10.51 2.71
CA VAL A 109 1.54 10.93 1.97
C VAL A 109 0.51 11.56 2.91
N SER A 110 0.32 11.00 4.09
CA SER A 110 -0.59 11.52 5.11
C SER A 110 -0.17 12.91 5.60
N ASP A 111 1.12 13.14 5.81
CA ASP A 111 1.65 14.45 6.17
C ASP A 111 1.40 15.50 5.09
N LEU A 112 1.61 15.15 3.82
CA LEU A 112 1.28 16.02 2.70
C LEU A 112 -0.23 16.31 2.62
N LEU A 113 -1.08 15.31 2.88
CA LEU A 113 -2.53 15.51 2.93
C LEU A 113 -2.93 16.48 4.04
N VAL A 114 -2.29 16.40 5.21
CA VAL A 114 -2.51 17.35 6.31
C VAL A 114 -2.12 18.78 5.90
N GLN A 115 -0.98 18.97 5.22
CA GLN A 115 -0.55 20.27 4.71
C GLN A 115 -1.57 20.83 3.71
N VAL A 116 -1.97 20.04 2.71
CA VAL A 116 -2.94 20.47 1.67
C VAL A 116 -4.32 20.75 2.25
N ARG A 117 -4.72 20.10 3.35
CA ARG A 117 -5.97 20.43 4.06
C ARG A 117 -5.93 21.78 4.76
N ARG A 118 -4.74 22.28 5.10
CA ARG A 118 -4.53 23.58 5.73
C ARG A 118 -4.40 24.66 4.65
N ASP A 119 -3.27 24.74 3.98
CA ASP A 119 -2.95 25.86 3.09
C ASP A 119 -2.25 25.44 1.78
N GLY A 120 -2.00 24.16 1.54
CA GLY A 120 -1.19 23.64 0.42
C GLY A 120 0.11 23.00 0.89
N VAL A 121 0.92 22.52 -0.04
CA VAL A 121 2.22 21.90 0.29
C VAL A 121 3.22 23.00 0.67
N GLU A 122 3.82 22.91 1.84
CA GLU A 122 4.73 23.95 2.39
C GLU A 122 5.98 24.13 1.52
N ASP A 123 6.61 23.03 1.08
CA ASP A 123 7.77 23.02 0.19
C ASP A 123 7.63 21.92 -0.85
N PRO A 124 6.97 22.20 -1.98
CA PRO A 124 6.73 21.21 -3.03
C PRO A 124 8.01 20.60 -3.61
N ALA A 125 9.06 21.41 -3.76
CA ALA A 125 10.34 20.93 -4.30
C ALA A 125 11.03 19.93 -3.36
N ARG A 126 10.96 20.16 -2.06
CA ARG A 126 11.45 19.24 -1.05
C ARG A 126 10.60 17.96 -1.02
N ALA A 127 9.28 18.10 -1.00
CA ALA A 127 8.34 16.98 -0.98
C ALA A 127 8.57 16.06 -2.20
N VAL A 128 8.74 16.62 -3.40
CA VAL A 128 9.04 15.86 -4.62
C VAL A 128 10.33 15.03 -4.46
N ARG A 129 11.41 15.63 -3.93
CA ARG A 129 12.68 14.89 -3.73
C ARG A 129 12.55 13.77 -2.70
N GLU A 130 11.82 14.00 -1.62
CA GLU A 130 11.59 13.01 -0.56
C GLU A 130 10.75 11.82 -1.07
N LEU A 131 9.69 12.10 -1.83
CA LEU A 131 8.86 11.08 -2.49
C LEU A 131 9.69 10.26 -3.51
N GLU A 132 10.49 10.93 -4.34
CA GLU A 132 11.37 10.27 -5.31
C GLU A 132 12.38 9.34 -4.63
N LYS A 133 13.00 9.79 -3.55
CA LYS A 133 13.94 8.99 -2.76
C LYS A 133 13.27 7.73 -2.21
N LEU A 134 12.12 7.86 -1.58
CA LEU A 134 11.40 6.73 -0.99
C LEU A 134 10.86 5.77 -2.07
N ALA A 135 10.35 6.28 -3.18
CA ALA A 135 9.95 5.45 -4.32
C ALA A 135 11.14 4.66 -4.90
N ALA A 136 12.34 5.26 -4.94
CA ALA A 136 13.55 4.57 -5.36
C ALA A 136 14.00 3.50 -4.36
N GLU A 137 13.82 3.71 -3.06
CA GLU A 137 14.09 2.69 -2.02
C GLU A 137 13.15 1.49 -2.20
N LEU A 138 11.85 1.72 -2.37
CA LEU A 138 10.84 0.69 -2.63
C LEU A 138 11.13 -0.11 -3.91
N ARG A 139 11.51 0.55 -5.01
CA ARG A 139 11.88 -0.14 -6.26
C ARG A 139 13.12 -1.02 -6.08
N ARG A 140 14.17 -0.52 -5.39
CA ARG A 140 15.37 -1.32 -5.11
C ARG A 140 15.05 -2.54 -4.26
N PHE A 141 14.19 -2.39 -3.27
CA PHE A 141 13.70 -3.53 -2.50
C PHE A 141 12.97 -4.54 -3.41
N GLY A 142 12.05 -4.07 -4.26
CA GLY A 142 11.34 -4.92 -5.23
C GLY A 142 12.29 -5.67 -6.17
N GLU A 143 13.30 -5.00 -6.70
CA GLU A 143 14.32 -5.62 -7.57
C GLU A 143 15.17 -6.67 -6.85
N ALA A 144 15.51 -6.44 -5.58
CA ALA A 144 16.31 -7.37 -4.77
C ALA A 144 15.56 -8.65 -4.37
N HIS A 145 14.22 -8.65 -4.42
CA HIS A 145 13.38 -9.75 -3.95
C HIS A 145 12.56 -10.45 -5.05
N ARG A 146 12.93 -10.22 -6.32
CA ARG A 146 12.35 -10.92 -7.50
C ARG A 146 12.96 -12.27 -7.77
#